data_03ba7457c186dd704d658a8ffca45b63
#
_entry.id   03ba7457c186dd704d658a8ffca45b63
#
_cell.length_a   1.000
_cell.length_b   1.000
_cell.length_c   1.000
_cell.angle_alpha   90.00
_cell.angle_beta   90.00
_cell.angle_gamma   90.00
#
_symmetry.space_group_name_H-M   'P 1'
#
loop_
_entity.id
_entity.type
_entity.pdbx_description
1 polymer ?
#
loop_
_entity_poly.entity_id
_entity_poly.type
_entity_poly.pdbx_seq_one_letter_code
_entity_poly.pdbx_strand_id
1 'polypeptide(L)'
;MKTSWVKSTLALSIATLLNAPANAQNTNIQSEADVETITVHGMHRAYQGAFEYKEVPAAAQDIDLGLINDAGAINLNDALDLSASVARQNNFGGLWNSFAIRGFSGDENLPSGFLVNGFNAGRGFGGPRDLSGIDHVEVLKGPKAALFGRGEPGGAVNLVTKRPQFRQGGEIKATYGSWSQKRIEADVQSVAGSAENVGVRLVGFYEDAESFRDTVETERFGFYPSVTWEASADTTVTYE
;
A
#
# COMPACT_ATOMS: atom_id res chain seq x y z
N MET A 1 15.28 -33.10 -2.32
CA MET A 1 16.23 -32.57 -3.33
C MET A 1 15.47 -32.05 -4.55
N LYS A 2 14.78 -30.90 -4.50
CA LYS A 2 14.08 -30.29 -5.67
C LYS A 2 13.70 -28.80 -5.50
N THR A 3 14.48 -28.00 -4.75
CA THR A 3 14.13 -26.58 -4.54
C THR A 3 15.22 -25.58 -4.98
N SER A 4 16.32 -26.03 -5.60
CA SER A 4 17.43 -25.13 -5.96
C SER A 4 17.28 -24.43 -7.32
N TRP A 5 16.44 -24.90 -8.23
CA TRP A 5 16.33 -24.38 -9.59
C TRP A 5 15.49 -23.10 -9.72
N VAL A 6 14.49 -22.92 -8.86
CA VAL A 6 13.63 -21.72 -8.92
C VAL A 6 14.35 -20.47 -8.41
N LYS A 7 15.23 -20.65 -7.43
CA LYS A 7 16.02 -19.53 -6.87
C LYS A 7 17.06 -18.96 -7.87
N SER A 8 17.57 -19.79 -8.78
CA SER A 8 18.58 -19.36 -9.76
C SER A 8 17.99 -18.57 -10.93
N THR A 9 16.76 -18.86 -11.34
CA THR A 9 16.10 -18.15 -12.46
C THR A 9 15.63 -16.75 -12.04
N LEU A 10 15.19 -16.57 -10.80
CA LEU A 10 14.79 -15.25 -10.31
C LEU A 10 15.99 -14.29 -10.16
N ALA A 11 17.11 -14.81 -9.69
CA ALA A 11 18.35 -14.01 -9.55
C ALA A 11 18.89 -13.54 -10.91
N LEU A 12 18.74 -14.33 -11.96
CA LEU A 12 19.23 -13.97 -13.30
C LEU A 12 18.35 -12.90 -13.98
N SER A 13 17.05 -12.88 -13.69
CA SER A 13 16.12 -11.88 -14.25
C SER A 13 16.31 -10.49 -13.63
N ILE A 14 16.76 -10.40 -12.39
CA ILE A 14 17.04 -9.13 -11.69
C ILE A 14 18.40 -8.56 -12.18
N ALA A 15 19.36 -9.40 -12.50
CA ALA A 15 20.67 -8.96 -12.96
C ALA A 15 20.64 -8.28 -14.35
N THR A 16 19.67 -8.58 -15.19
CA THR A 16 19.54 -7.94 -16.52
C THR A 16 18.92 -6.55 -16.47
N LEU A 17 18.19 -6.20 -15.40
CA LEU A 17 17.63 -4.86 -15.20
C LEU A 17 18.64 -3.84 -14.65
N LEU A 18 19.75 -4.30 -14.08
CA LEU A 18 20.79 -3.45 -13.48
C LEU A 18 21.83 -2.90 -14.50
N ASN A 19 21.77 -3.30 -15.76
CA ASN A 19 22.69 -2.83 -16.81
C ASN A 19 22.16 -1.66 -17.66
N ALA A 20 21.14 -0.94 -17.21
CA ALA A 20 20.76 0.31 -17.86
C ALA A 20 21.80 1.39 -17.50
N PRO A 21 22.41 2.10 -18.48
CA PRO A 21 23.37 3.16 -18.18
C PRO A 21 22.66 4.29 -17.45
N ALA A 22 23.06 4.55 -16.21
CA ALA A 22 22.62 5.72 -15.47
C ALA A 22 23.29 6.95 -16.10
N ASN A 23 22.58 7.65 -16.98
CA ASN A 23 22.97 8.98 -17.43
C ASN A 23 22.65 9.97 -16.30
N ALA A 24 23.63 10.20 -15.43
CA ALA A 24 23.61 11.30 -14.48
C ALA A 24 23.79 12.62 -15.28
N GLN A 25 22.71 13.28 -15.65
CA GLN A 25 22.75 14.66 -16.07
C GLN A 25 22.97 15.56 -14.85
N ASN A 26 24.15 16.21 -14.81
CA ASN A 26 24.43 17.31 -13.88
C ASN A 26 23.47 18.47 -14.18
N THR A 27 22.36 18.57 -13.49
CA THR A 27 21.53 19.75 -13.47
C THR A 27 22.03 20.68 -12.36
N ASN A 28 22.54 21.84 -12.74
CA ASN A 28 22.80 22.96 -11.85
C ASN A 28 21.50 23.31 -11.10
N ILE A 29 21.48 23.01 -9.81
CA ILE A 29 20.40 23.40 -8.91
C ILE A 29 20.62 24.90 -8.60
N GLN A 30 19.97 25.77 -9.35
CA GLN A 30 19.65 27.10 -8.86
C GLN A 30 18.57 26.91 -7.78
N SER A 31 18.83 27.42 -6.60
CA SER A 31 17.90 27.43 -5.48
C SER A 31 16.71 28.32 -5.82
N GLU A 32 15.66 27.75 -6.40
CA GLU A 32 14.34 28.31 -6.32
C GLU A 32 13.75 27.98 -4.94
N ALA A 33 13.19 29.00 -4.33
CA ALA A 33 12.58 28.95 -3.00
C ALA A 33 11.69 27.71 -2.90
N ASP A 34 11.86 27.03 -1.78
CA ASP A 34 11.09 25.87 -1.35
C ASP A 34 9.58 26.22 -1.37
N VAL A 35 8.93 26.03 -2.49
CA VAL A 35 7.48 26.11 -2.57
C VAL A 35 6.98 24.77 -2.06
N GLU A 36 6.49 24.79 -0.84
CA GLU A 36 5.82 23.67 -0.21
C GLU A 36 4.68 23.22 -1.14
N THR A 37 4.95 22.22 -1.97
CA THR A 37 3.95 21.67 -2.89
C THR A 37 3.02 20.80 -2.08
N ILE A 38 1.90 21.37 -1.65
CA ILE A 38 0.79 20.59 -1.09
C ILE A 38 0.20 19.79 -2.25
N THR A 39 0.60 18.55 -2.38
CA THR A 39 -0.01 17.63 -3.32
C THR A 39 -1.37 17.22 -2.75
N VAL A 40 -2.43 17.86 -3.18
CA VAL A 40 -3.79 17.44 -2.89
C VAL A 40 -4.06 16.21 -3.74
N HIS A 41 -3.92 15.02 -3.15
CA HIS A 41 -4.39 13.81 -3.78
C HIS A 41 -5.92 13.86 -3.81
N GLY A 42 -6.48 14.14 -4.98
CA GLY A 42 -7.91 14.02 -5.21
C GLY A 42 -8.30 12.55 -5.04
N MET A 43 -8.86 12.18 -3.91
CA MET A 43 -9.35 10.83 -3.67
C MET A 43 -10.52 10.55 -4.61
N HIS A 44 -10.28 9.70 -5.61
CA HIS A 44 -11.35 9.11 -6.42
C HIS A 44 -12.18 8.17 -5.54
N ARG A 45 -13.18 8.72 -4.89
CA ARG A 45 -14.17 7.93 -4.15
C ARG A 45 -15.32 7.62 -5.08
N ALA A 46 -15.56 6.35 -5.34
CA ALA A 46 -16.58 5.86 -6.27
C ALA A 46 -18.00 6.41 -6.03
N TYR A 47 -18.27 7.02 -4.85
CA TYR A 47 -19.59 7.50 -4.46
C TYR A 47 -19.65 8.93 -3.90
N GLN A 48 -18.55 9.70 -3.94
CA GLN A 48 -18.53 11.01 -3.25
C GLN A 48 -18.15 12.20 -4.12
N GLY A 49 -17.86 12.00 -5.40
CA GLY A 49 -17.39 13.09 -6.26
C GLY A 49 -16.04 13.66 -5.81
N ALA A 50 -15.60 14.72 -6.44
CA ALA A 50 -14.36 15.43 -6.13
C ALA A 50 -14.56 16.48 -5.02
N PHE A 51 -14.97 16.04 -3.81
CA PHE A 51 -15.04 16.93 -2.66
C PHE A 51 -13.72 16.90 -1.89
N GLU A 52 -13.27 18.05 -1.46
CA GLU A 52 -12.13 18.11 -0.52
C GLU A 52 -12.49 17.40 0.79
N TYR A 53 -11.47 16.80 1.41
CA TYR A 53 -11.65 16.06 2.68
C TYR A 53 -12.32 16.89 3.78
N LYS A 54 -12.06 18.21 3.78
CA LYS A 54 -12.63 19.17 4.73
C LYS A 54 -14.12 19.42 4.54
N GLU A 55 -14.64 19.22 3.34
CA GLU A 55 -16.04 19.48 2.97
C GLU A 55 -16.94 18.29 3.26
N VAL A 56 -16.35 17.11 3.50
CA VAL A 56 -17.11 15.91 3.79
C VAL A 56 -17.41 15.85 5.29
N PRO A 57 -18.69 15.93 5.72
CA PRO A 57 -19.07 15.91 7.13
C PRO A 57 -18.93 14.48 7.71
N ALA A 58 -17.70 14.00 7.80
CA ALA A 58 -17.41 12.66 8.32
C ALA A 58 -16.07 12.62 9.03
N ALA A 59 -16.03 11.91 10.14
CA ALA A 59 -14.80 11.64 10.83
C ALA A 59 -14.03 10.55 10.05
N ALA A 60 -13.00 10.97 9.36
CA ALA A 60 -12.05 10.05 8.74
C ALA A 60 -10.64 10.51 9.11
N GLN A 61 -9.70 9.60 9.06
CA GLN A 61 -8.29 9.85 9.27
C GLN A 61 -7.53 9.20 8.11
N ASP A 62 -6.65 9.97 7.53
CA ASP A 62 -5.74 9.50 6.50
C ASP A 62 -4.36 9.25 7.13
N ILE A 63 -3.79 8.09 6.87
CA ILE A 63 -2.45 7.71 7.26
C ILE A 63 -1.64 7.62 5.97
N ASP A 64 -0.96 8.70 5.64
CA ASP A 64 -0.23 8.84 4.40
C ASP A 64 1.07 8.02 4.38
N LEU A 65 1.63 7.86 3.19
CA LEU A 65 2.85 7.08 2.97
C LEU A 65 4.06 7.68 3.72
N GLY A 66 4.13 9.00 3.89
CA GLY A 66 5.18 9.66 4.65
C GLY A 66 5.15 9.20 6.11
N LEU A 67 4.00 9.28 6.75
CA LEU A 67 3.81 8.84 8.13
C LEU A 67 4.06 7.33 8.29
N ILE A 68 3.62 6.50 7.33
CA ILE A 68 3.87 5.05 7.30
C ILE A 68 5.38 4.77 7.28
N ASN A 69 6.12 5.46 6.41
CA ASN A 69 7.56 5.29 6.28
C ASN A 69 8.33 5.81 7.50
N ASP A 70 7.97 6.96 8.02
CA ASP A 70 8.60 7.57 9.21
C ASP A 70 8.39 6.72 10.46
N ALA A 71 7.24 6.08 10.58
CA ALA A 71 6.95 5.14 11.66
C ALA A 71 7.61 3.76 11.45
N GLY A 72 8.17 3.48 10.28
CA GLY A 72 8.70 2.16 9.94
C GLY A 72 7.63 1.07 9.85
N ALA A 73 6.38 1.43 9.58
CA ALA A 73 5.27 0.50 9.47
C ALA A 73 5.40 -0.34 8.18
N ILE A 74 5.36 -1.66 8.31
CA ILE A 74 5.49 -2.60 7.18
C ILE A 74 4.21 -3.39 6.90
N ASN A 75 3.32 -3.45 7.88
CA ASN A 75 2.04 -4.15 7.74
C ASN A 75 0.88 -3.27 8.25
N LEU A 76 -0.34 -3.66 7.89
CA LEU A 76 -1.54 -2.91 8.21
C LEU A 76 -1.71 -2.64 9.72
N ASN A 77 -1.37 -3.60 10.59
CA ASN A 77 -1.51 -3.40 12.03
C ASN A 77 -0.61 -2.27 12.54
N ASP A 78 0.62 -2.16 11.99
CA ASP A 78 1.55 -1.10 12.36
C ASP A 78 1.02 0.27 11.94
N ALA A 79 0.44 0.38 10.74
CA ALA A 79 -0.19 1.61 10.29
C ALA A 79 -1.41 1.96 11.14
N LEU A 80 -2.24 0.99 11.50
CA LEU A 80 -3.44 1.22 12.29
C LEU A 80 -3.14 1.67 13.74
N ASP A 81 -1.99 1.32 14.29
CA ASP A 81 -1.55 1.81 15.60
C ASP A 81 -1.32 3.33 15.62
N LEU A 82 -1.11 3.94 14.46
CA LEU A 82 -1.01 5.40 14.30
C LEU A 82 -2.39 6.10 14.42
N SER A 83 -3.47 5.33 14.50
CA SER A 83 -4.83 5.85 14.66
C SER A 83 -5.36 5.65 16.07
N ALA A 84 -5.60 6.75 16.79
CA ALA A 84 -6.10 6.73 18.18
C ALA A 84 -7.48 6.08 18.34
N SER A 85 -8.23 5.85 17.26
CA SER A 85 -9.57 5.25 17.30
C SER A 85 -9.60 3.76 16.95
N VAL A 86 -8.44 3.18 16.65
CA VAL A 86 -8.27 1.78 16.27
C VAL A 86 -7.49 1.05 17.34
N ALA A 87 -7.91 -0.15 17.67
CA ALA A 87 -7.22 -1.02 18.60
C ALA A 87 -7.02 -2.41 17.98
N ARG A 88 -5.81 -2.96 18.10
CA ARG A 88 -5.52 -4.32 17.70
C ARG A 88 -6.40 -5.31 18.45
N GLN A 89 -6.87 -6.33 17.78
CA GLN A 89 -7.60 -7.46 18.35
C GLN A 89 -6.80 -8.74 18.20
N ASN A 90 -7.35 -9.85 18.68
CA ASN A 90 -6.72 -11.15 18.52
C ASN A 90 -6.62 -11.53 17.03
N ASN A 91 -5.42 -11.76 16.56
CA ASN A 91 -5.11 -12.11 15.17
C ASN A 91 -4.77 -13.60 15.00
N PHE A 92 -5.06 -14.44 15.99
CA PHE A 92 -4.79 -15.88 16.01
C PHE A 92 -3.35 -16.25 15.60
N GLY A 93 -2.39 -15.56 16.20
CA GLY A 93 -0.97 -15.81 15.93
C GLY A 93 -0.45 -15.21 14.62
N GLY A 94 -1.19 -14.28 14.02
CA GLY A 94 -0.78 -13.62 12.78
C GLY A 94 -1.46 -14.14 11.52
N LEU A 95 -2.53 -14.96 11.66
CA LEU A 95 -3.25 -15.52 10.52
C LEU A 95 -4.01 -14.46 9.71
N TRP A 96 -4.43 -13.35 10.37
CA TRP A 96 -5.15 -12.26 9.72
C TRP A 96 -4.99 -10.92 10.44
N ASN A 97 -5.47 -9.85 9.80
CA ASN A 97 -5.60 -8.55 10.45
C ASN A 97 -6.92 -8.51 11.24
N SER A 98 -6.84 -8.22 12.53
CA SER A 98 -8.00 -8.01 13.39
C SER A 98 -7.84 -6.71 14.17
N PHE A 99 -8.87 -5.87 14.10
CA PHE A 99 -8.90 -4.56 14.74
C PHE A 99 -10.33 -4.17 15.14
N ALA A 100 -10.42 -3.31 16.12
CA ALA A 100 -11.66 -2.66 16.52
C ALA A 100 -11.57 -1.16 16.24
N ILE A 101 -12.64 -0.57 15.71
CA ILE A 101 -12.77 0.87 15.53
C ILE A 101 -13.80 1.38 16.53
N ARG A 102 -13.40 2.32 17.39
CA ARG A 102 -14.27 2.87 18.45
C ARG A 102 -14.87 1.79 19.34
N GLY A 103 -14.13 0.69 19.60
CA GLY A 103 -14.58 -0.43 20.42
C GLY A 103 -15.42 -1.49 19.70
N PHE A 104 -15.75 -1.31 18.43
CA PHE A 104 -16.47 -2.31 17.64
C PHE A 104 -15.44 -3.18 16.90
N SER A 105 -15.35 -4.46 17.27
CA SER A 105 -14.38 -5.41 16.72
C SER A 105 -14.83 -6.03 15.39
N GLY A 106 -16.11 -5.95 15.07
CA GLY A 106 -16.68 -6.58 13.91
C GLY A 106 -16.72 -8.10 13.98
N ASP A 107 -17.29 -8.72 12.95
CA ASP A 107 -17.34 -10.17 12.80
C ASP A 107 -16.17 -10.64 11.93
N GLU A 108 -15.35 -11.55 12.44
CA GLU A 108 -14.19 -12.10 11.74
C GLU A 108 -14.58 -12.91 10.49
N ASN A 109 -15.79 -13.45 10.46
CA ASN A 109 -16.31 -14.27 9.37
C ASN A 109 -17.04 -13.46 8.30
N LEU A 110 -17.39 -12.21 8.57
CA LEU A 110 -18.08 -11.35 7.62
C LEU A 110 -17.11 -10.31 7.05
N PRO A 111 -17.09 -10.10 5.73
CA PRO A 111 -16.26 -9.09 5.10
C PRO A 111 -16.82 -7.70 5.39
N SER A 112 -16.66 -7.22 6.63
CA SER A 112 -17.16 -5.93 7.05
C SER A 112 -16.04 -5.08 7.64
N GLY A 113 -16.06 -3.79 7.34
CA GLY A 113 -15.08 -2.85 7.86
C GLY A 113 -13.69 -2.92 7.23
N PHE A 114 -13.50 -3.70 6.16
CA PHE A 114 -12.24 -3.77 5.43
C PHE A 114 -12.45 -3.56 3.92
N LEU A 115 -11.83 -2.54 3.38
CA LEU A 115 -11.96 -2.13 2.00
C LEU A 115 -10.59 -2.06 1.31
N VAL A 116 -10.58 -2.29 0.01
CA VAL A 116 -9.45 -1.98 -0.89
C VAL A 116 -10.01 -1.14 -2.03
N ASN A 117 -9.48 0.04 -2.23
CA ASN A 117 -9.95 1.02 -3.22
C ASN A 117 -11.46 1.30 -3.15
N GLY A 118 -12.05 1.24 -1.94
CA GLY A 118 -13.47 1.44 -1.70
C GLY A 118 -14.34 0.20 -1.90
N PHE A 119 -13.78 -0.92 -2.31
CA PHE A 119 -14.50 -2.20 -2.46
C PHE A 119 -14.31 -3.08 -1.22
N ASN A 120 -15.38 -3.77 -0.84
CA ASN A 120 -15.32 -4.70 0.28
C ASN A 120 -14.39 -5.88 -0.04
N ALA A 121 -13.31 -6.01 0.70
CA ALA A 121 -12.23 -6.96 0.40
C ALA A 121 -12.17 -8.15 1.37
N GLY A 122 -12.98 -8.15 2.41
CA GLY A 122 -12.88 -9.17 3.45
C GLY A 122 -11.53 -9.17 4.17
N ARG A 123 -11.50 -9.71 5.38
CA ARG A 123 -10.26 -9.79 6.18
C ARG A 123 -9.29 -10.87 5.69
N GLY A 124 -9.80 -12.00 5.18
CA GLY A 124 -9.02 -13.10 4.61
C GLY A 124 -8.11 -13.84 5.60
N PHE A 125 -7.70 -15.03 5.23
CA PHE A 125 -6.72 -15.84 5.96
C PHE A 125 -5.39 -15.85 5.18
N GLY A 126 -4.68 -14.75 5.18
CA GLY A 126 -3.46 -14.63 4.39
C GLY A 126 -2.30 -13.98 5.15
N GLY A 127 -2.38 -13.98 6.47
CA GLY A 127 -1.42 -13.25 7.29
C GLY A 127 -1.65 -11.74 7.30
N PRO A 128 -0.76 -10.97 7.94
CA PRO A 128 -0.83 -9.52 7.98
C PRO A 128 -0.69 -8.94 6.57
N ARG A 129 -1.55 -7.99 6.22
CA ARG A 129 -1.46 -7.29 4.92
C ARG A 129 -0.24 -6.39 4.90
N ASP A 130 0.51 -6.51 3.84
CA ASP A 130 1.70 -5.72 3.58
C ASP A 130 1.33 -4.34 3.03
N LEU A 131 2.15 -3.34 3.35
CA LEU A 131 1.93 -1.96 2.94
C LEU A 131 2.75 -1.54 1.72
N SER A 132 3.64 -2.38 1.17
CA SER A 132 4.49 -1.99 0.03
C SER A 132 3.68 -1.51 -1.18
N GLY A 133 2.55 -2.17 -1.48
CA GLY A 133 1.65 -1.82 -2.58
C GLY A 133 0.63 -0.74 -2.24
N ILE A 134 0.67 -0.16 -1.04
CA ILE A 134 -0.33 0.77 -0.53
C ILE A 134 0.21 2.20 -0.59
N ASP A 135 -0.61 3.12 -1.05
CA ASP A 135 -0.34 4.55 -1.11
C ASP A 135 -0.68 5.23 0.22
N HIS A 136 -1.86 4.95 0.75
CA HIS A 136 -2.27 5.41 2.07
C HIS A 136 -3.36 4.52 2.66
N VAL A 137 -3.61 4.69 3.96
CA VAL A 137 -4.64 3.96 4.70
C VAL A 137 -5.67 4.96 5.23
N GLU A 138 -6.93 4.79 4.82
CA GLU A 138 -8.04 5.60 5.33
C GLU A 138 -8.76 4.88 6.46
N VAL A 139 -8.90 5.53 7.60
CA VAL A 139 -9.73 5.07 8.70
C VAL A 139 -11.05 5.86 8.68
N LEU A 140 -12.10 5.23 8.18
CA LEU A 140 -13.44 5.80 8.08
C LEU A 140 -14.20 5.53 9.36
N LYS A 141 -14.54 6.56 10.12
CA LYS A 141 -15.12 6.42 11.47
C LYS A 141 -16.63 6.62 11.46
N GLY A 142 -17.36 5.66 12.05
CA GLY A 142 -18.80 5.74 12.21
C GLY A 142 -19.61 5.34 10.97
N PRO A 143 -20.86 5.81 10.82
CA PRO A 143 -21.85 5.29 9.85
C PRO A 143 -21.46 5.52 8.38
N LYS A 144 -20.42 6.29 8.11
CA LYS A 144 -19.92 6.49 6.76
C LYS A 144 -19.42 5.20 6.10
N ALA A 145 -19.04 4.21 6.88
CA ALA A 145 -18.72 2.88 6.38
C ALA A 145 -19.91 2.23 5.63
N ALA A 146 -21.14 2.61 5.97
CA ALA A 146 -22.35 2.13 5.29
C ALA A 146 -22.47 2.60 3.82
N LEU A 147 -21.76 3.64 3.41
CA LEU A 147 -21.70 4.07 2.00
C LEU A 147 -20.99 3.05 1.10
N PHE A 148 -20.18 2.17 1.69
CA PHE A 148 -19.45 1.12 1.00
C PHE A 148 -20.11 -0.26 1.14
N GLY A 149 -21.37 -0.30 1.57
CA GLY A 149 -22.17 -1.50 1.78
C GLY A 149 -22.38 -1.84 3.25
N ARG A 150 -22.60 -3.12 3.55
CA ARG A 150 -22.75 -3.60 4.92
C ARG A 150 -21.43 -3.43 5.67
N GLY A 151 -21.41 -2.54 6.64
CA GLY A 151 -20.22 -2.21 7.43
C GLY A 151 -20.46 -2.32 8.93
N GLU A 152 -19.39 -2.30 9.68
CA GLU A 152 -19.41 -2.23 11.13
C GLU A 152 -19.82 -0.82 11.61
N PRO A 153 -20.58 -0.71 12.70
CA PRO A 153 -21.01 0.58 13.21
C PRO A 153 -19.84 1.47 13.69
N GLY A 154 -18.72 0.88 14.04
CA GLY A 154 -17.50 1.60 14.42
C GLY A 154 -16.82 2.33 13.27
N GLY A 155 -16.88 1.75 12.08
CA GLY A 155 -16.21 2.28 10.91
C GLY A 155 -15.64 1.23 9.97
N ALA A 156 -14.80 1.66 9.04
CA ALA A 156 -14.08 0.81 8.11
C ALA A 156 -12.64 1.29 7.91
N VAL A 157 -11.77 0.39 7.52
CA VAL A 157 -10.43 0.68 7.03
C VAL A 157 -10.41 0.47 5.52
N ASN A 158 -9.97 1.48 4.78
CA ASN A 158 -9.78 1.41 3.33
C ASN A 158 -8.29 1.49 3.00
N LEU A 159 -7.79 0.50 2.28
CA LEU A 159 -6.45 0.53 1.71
C LEU A 159 -6.53 1.09 0.30
N VAL A 160 -5.80 2.15 0.04
CA VAL A 160 -5.67 2.72 -1.30
C VAL A 160 -4.36 2.25 -1.90
N THR A 161 -4.44 1.59 -3.04
CA THR A 161 -3.28 1.00 -3.71
C THR A 161 -2.48 2.03 -4.49
N LYS A 162 -1.19 1.80 -4.64
CA LYS A 162 -0.29 2.61 -5.45
C LYS A 162 -0.62 2.47 -6.94
N ARG A 163 -0.84 3.60 -7.61
CA ARG A 163 -1.08 3.69 -9.05
C ARG A 163 0.09 4.35 -9.78
N PRO A 164 0.25 4.12 -11.09
CA PRO A 164 1.23 4.83 -11.90
C PRO A 164 1.01 6.35 -11.86
N GLN A 165 2.10 7.10 -11.74
CA GLN A 165 2.07 8.57 -11.68
C GLN A 165 2.53 9.21 -13.01
N PHE A 166 2.49 8.49 -14.12
CA PHE A 166 2.90 8.93 -15.46
C PHE A 166 4.29 9.61 -15.48
N ARG A 167 5.21 9.07 -14.69
CA ARG A 167 6.61 9.49 -14.63
C ARG A 167 7.53 8.28 -14.59
N GLN A 168 8.76 8.45 -15.01
CA GLN A 168 9.79 7.43 -14.84
C GLN A 168 10.44 7.60 -13.48
N GLY A 169 10.63 6.49 -12.77
CA GLY A 169 11.30 6.50 -11.49
C GLY A 169 11.18 5.17 -10.77
N GLY A 170 11.93 5.05 -9.70
CA GLY A 170 11.86 3.87 -8.84
C GLY A 170 12.65 4.04 -7.57
N GLU A 171 12.33 3.20 -6.61
CA GLU A 171 12.97 3.14 -5.31
C GLU A 171 13.24 1.68 -4.96
N ILE A 172 14.36 1.42 -4.34
CA ILE A 172 14.68 0.13 -3.72
C ILE A 172 15.01 0.41 -2.26
N LYS A 173 14.30 -0.26 -1.36
CA LYS A 173 14.47 -0.15 0.08
C LYS A 173 14.93 -1.50 0.62
N ALA A 174 15.99 -1.51 1.42
CA ALA A 174 16.45 -2.69 2.14
C ALA A 174 16.37 -2.40 3.65
N THR A 175 15.75 -3.31 4.38
CA THR A 175 15.57 -3.19 5.83
C THR A 175 16.19 -4.41 6.51
N TYR A 176 16.94 -4.17 7.57
CA TYR A 176 17.46 -5.20 8.46
C TYR A 176 17.05 -4.84 9.89
N GLY A 177 16.52 -5.81 10.62
CA GLY A 177 15.93 -5.58 11.94
C GLY A 177 16.26 -6.67 12.95
N SER A 178 15.67 -6.56 14.12
CA SER A 178 15.74 -7.56 15.18
C SER A 178 15.17 -8.89 14.69
N TRP A 179 15.58 -9.99 15.36
CA TRP A 179 15.18 -11.38 15.02
C TRP A 179 15.46 -11.72 13.55
N SER A 180 16.67 -11.41 13.10
CA SER A 180 17.13 -11.73 11.74
C SER A 180 16.24 -11.18 10.63
N GLN A 181 15.39 -10.20 10.91
CA GLN A 181 14.51 -9.60 9.90
C GLN A 181 15.35 -9.04 8.74
N LYS A 182 15.04 -9.51 7.56
CA LYS A 182 15.61 -9.05 6.29
C LYS A 182 14.47 -8.78 5.33
N ARG A 183 14.39 -7.56 4.85
CA ARG A 183 13.34 -7.18 3.90
C ARG A 183 13.94 -6.37 2.77
N ILE A 184 13.51 -6.67 1.56
CA ILE A 184 13.79 -5.87 0.36
C ILE A 184 12.47 -5.51 -0.32
N GLU A 185 12.36 -4.25 -0.72
CA GLU A 185 11.22 -3.71 -1.45
C GLU A 185 11.73 -3.03 -2.71
N ALA A 186 10.98 -3.14 -3.78
CA ALA A 186 11.22 -2.43 -5.03
C ALA A 186 9.92 -1.83 -5.53
N ASP A 187 9.95 -0.55 -5.88
CA ASP A 187 8.83 0.20 -6.44
C ASP A 187 9.34 0.91 -7.69
N VAL A 188 8.91 0.49 -8.85
CA VAL A 188 9.35 1.05 -10.13
C VAL A 188 8.15 1.44 -10.97
N GLN A 189 8.25 2.57 -11.64
CA GLN A 189 7.20 3.07 -12.52
C GLN A 189 7.78 3.65 -13.80
N SER A 190 7.00 3.57 -14.85
CA SER A 190 7.37 4.05 -16.17
C SER A 190 6.15 4.50 -16.95
N VAL A 191 6.41 5.25 -18.00
CA VAL A 191 5.40 5.68 -18.97
C VAL A 191 5.67 4.95 -20.28
N ALA A 192 4.62 4.43 -20.89
CA ALA A 192 4.67 3.73 -22.16
C ALA A 192 3.67 4.32 -23.17
N GLY A 193 3.83 3.93 -24.42
CA GLY A 193 3.04 4.45 -25.54
C GLY A 193 3.62 5.73 -26.14
N SER A 194 3.39 5.91 -27.42
CA SER A 194 3.89 7.06 -28.19
C SER A 194 3.27 8.41 -27.76
N ALA A 195 2.14 8.36 -27.06
CA ALA A 195 1.45 9.53 -26.52
C ALA A 195 1.65 9.69 -25.00
N GLU A 196 2.54 8.90 -24.40
CA GLU A 196 2.79 8.86 -22.94
C GLU A 196 1.51 8.68 -22.09
N ASN A 197 0.52 8.01 -22.66
CA ASN A 197 -0.81 7.84 -22.08
C ASN A 197 -1.02 6.49 -21.38
N VAL A 198 0.04 5.70 -21.22
CA VAL A 198 0.01 4.44 -20.46
C VAL A 198 1.04 4.51 -19.35
N GLY A 199 0.57 4.56 -18.11
CA GLY A 199 1.40 4.45 -16.93
C GLY A 199 1.50 2.99 -16.48
N VAL A 200 2.69 2.56 -16.11
CA VAL A 200 2.95 1.21 -15.55
C VAL A 200 3.67 1.38 -14.23
N ARG A 201 3.23 0.68 -13.19
CA ARG A 201 3.92 0.61 -11.91
C ARG A 201 3.99 -0.81 -11.43
N LEU A 202 5.11 -1.15 -10.83
CA LEU A 202 5.40 -2.46 -10.33
C LEU A 202 5.99 -2.32 -8.94
N VAL A 203 5.30 -2.87 -7.96
CA VAL A 203 5.78 -2.93 -6.58
C VAL A 203 5.96 -4.38 -6.19
N GLY A 204 7.05 -4.69 -5.51
CA GLY A 204 7.30 -6.02 -4.97
C GLY A 204 8.08 -5.97 -3.70
N PHE A 205 7.92 -6.99 -2.86
CA PHE A 205 8.72 -7.15 -1.66
C PHE A 205 9.04 -8.63 -1.39
N TYR A 206 10.11 -8.85 -0.66
CA TYR A 206 10.45 -10.12 -0.03
C TYR A 206 10.88 -9.85 1.40
N GLU A 207 10.41 -10.66 2.33
CA GLU A 207 10.73 -10.58 3.75
C GLU A 207 11.01 -11.98 4.30
N ASP A 208 12.06 -12.08 5.08
CA ASP A 208 12.45 -13.24 5.87
C ASP A 208 12.75 -12.76 7.29
N ALA A 209 12.05 -13.27 8.28
CA ALA A 209 12.17 -12.84 9.67
C ALA A 209 11.91 -13.98 10.62
N GLU A 210 12.67 -14.01 11.71
CA GLU A 210 12.42 -14.82 12.88
C GLU A 210 11.50 -14.08 13.87
N SER A 211 11.18 -14.69 14.97
CA SER A 211 10.37 -14.12 16.04
C SER A 211 11.13 -14.19 17.39
N PHE A 212 10.68 -13.40 18.36
CA PHE A 212 11.10 -13.58 19.75
C PHE A 212 10.68 -14.95 20.36
N ARG A 213 9.80 -15.66 19.66
CA ARG A 213 9.38 -17.03 20.02
C ARG A 213 10.21 -18.02 19.23
N ASP A 214 10.81 -18.97 19.92
CA ASP A 214 11.48 -20.10 19.28
C ASP A 214 10.50 -20.82 18.34
N THR A 215 10.96 -21.22 17.17
CA THR A 215 10.17 -21.98 16.18
C THR A 215 9.11 -21.17 15.37
N VAL A 216 9.06 -19.86 15.54
CA VAL A 216 8.18 -19.00 14.72
C VAL A 216 9.01 -18.20 13.73
N GLU A 217 8.86 -18.52 12.47
CA GLU A 217 9.51 -17.89 11.35
C GLU A 217 8.45 -17.33 10.39
N THR A 218 8.79 -16.28 9.67
CA THR A 218 7.92 -15.64 8.68
C THR A 218 8.70 -15.45 7.38
N GLU A 219 8.24 -16.08 6.30
CA GLU A 219 8.72 -15.82 4.96
C GLU A 219 7.55 -15.30 4.12
N ARG A 220 7.67 -14.09 3.59
CA ARG A 220 6.61 -13.46 2.81
C ARG A 220 7.16 -12.81 1.55
N PHE A 221 6.38 -12.83 0.52
CA PHE A 221 6.64 -12.04 -0.68
C PHE A 221 5.32 -11.53 -1.27
N GLY A 222 5.40 -10.44 -2.00
CA GLY A 222 4.26 -9.88 -2.69
C GLY A 222 4.67 -9.18 -3.97
N PHE A 223 3.71 -9.07 -4.89
CA PHE A 223 3.88 -8.46 -6.19
C PHE A 223 2.60 -7.75 -6.60
N TYR A 224 2.68 -6.45 -6.84
CA TYR A 224 1.55 -5.58 -7.08
C TYR A 224 1.77 -4.83 -8.41
N PRO A 225 1.39 -5.42 -9.53
CA PRO A 225 1.43 -4.73 -10.82
C PRO A 225 0.23 -3.81 -10.95
N SER A 226 0.42 -2.63 -11.50
CA SER A 226 -0.67 -1.75 -11.88
C SER A 226 -0.40 -1.06 -13.21
N VAL A 227 -1.45 -0.90 -14.00
CA VAL A 227 -1.42 -0.25 -15.32
C VAL A 227 -2.58 0.74 -15.38
N THR A 228 -2.30 1.97 -15.76
CA THR A 228 -3.31 2.98 -16.01
C THR A 228 -3.19 3.47 -17.44
N TRP A 229 -4.28 3.42 -18.17
CA TRP A 229 -4.39 3.92 -19.54
C TRP A 229 -5.38 5.08 -19.62
N GLU A 230 -4.91 6.24 -20.01
CA GLU A 230 -5.73 7.41 -20.35
C GLU A 230 -6.18 7.27 -21.80
N ALA A 231 -7.33 6.61 -22.02
CA ALA A 231 -7.87 6.32 -23.33
C ALA A 231 -8.37 7.57 -24.04
N SER A 232 -8.87 8.56 -23.28
CA SER A 232 -9.27 9.89 -23.75
C SER A 232 -9.22 10.89 -22.58
N ALA A 233 -9.49 12.18 -22.86
CA ALA A 233 -9.55 13.22 -21.81
C ALA A 233 -10.55 12.90 -20.67
N ASP A 234 -11.57 12.12 -20.98
CA ASP A 234 -12.66 11.80 -20.04
C ASP A 234 -12.69 10.31 -19.63
N THR A 235 -11.74 9.51 -20.13
CA THR A 235 -11.76 8.06 -19.90
C THR A 235 -10.41 7.54 -19.46
N THR A 236 -10.35 7.05 -18.25
CA THR A 236 -9.17 6.38 -17.67
C THR A 236 -9.53 4.93 -17.30
N VAL A 237 -8.71 4.00 -17.71
CA VAL A 237 -8.83 2.57 -17.37
C VAL A 237 -7.64 2.17 -16.52
N THR A 238 -7.90 1.65 -15.33
CA THR A 238 -6.86 1.14 -14.43
C THR A 238 -7.07 -0.34 -14.18
N TYR A 239 -5.99 -1.10 -14.27
CA TYR A 239 -5.91 -2.51 -13.92
C TYR A 239 -4.89 -2.68 -12.79
N GLU A 240 -5.30 -3.37 -11.72
CA GLU A 240 -4.51 -3.65 -10.51
C GLU A 240 -4.59 -5.12 -10.13
#